data_8980bb81276ec0e322db3681c641dd1b
#
_entry.id   8980bb81276ec0e322db3681c641dd1b
#
_cell.length_a   1.000
_cell.length_b   1.000
_cell.length_c   1.000
_cell.angle_alpha   90.00
_cell.angle_beta   90.00
_cell.angle_gamma   90.00
#
_symmetry.space_group_name_H-M   'P 1'
#
loop_
_entity.id
_entity.type
_entity.pdbx_description
1 polymer ?
#
loop_
_entity_poly.entity_id
_entity_poly.type
_entity_poly.pdbx_seq_one_letter_code
_entity_poly.pdbx_strand_id
1 'polypeptide(L)'
;MKESRELELKSTITNTFLKTVSAFSNYNSGKIIFGVDDNGKIIGLENIEELCLDLENKINDNINPKPDFRFIKDTKKNIITLIVEEGFNKPYLYKGKAYKRNDTSTVEVDRIEFNRLTLLGLNQYYEELKARKQNLKFEVLTKELEEKLSLKNFSKDVLKTLNLYDDKIGYNNAAELFADNNTFSGTDIAKFGKNIDEILDRNLFINMSIISQFQKTLEVFNRYYKYEQILGSERIEKELIPEKAFRETIANALIHRTWDVNSNIKVSMYEDKIEVSSPDGLPSGISEKEHLNGQISQLRNPILANIFFRLKYIEMFGTGIRRINESYKDYAVKPAFEIFENSIKITLPIITTKLFLTTDEKIVMDILEKGAILSSGEILQMTEFKKDKLNRLLKKLIQKNYIDVIGNGRGTKYLKKWKH
;
A
#
# COMPACT_ATOMS: atom_id res chain seq x y z
N MET A 1 8.32 9.91 30.01
CA MET A 1 7.20 9.59 29.12
C MET A 1 7.23 10.65 28.02
N LYS A 2 6.99 10.31 26.77
CA LYS A 2 7.08 11.27 25.65
C LYS A 2 5.80 11.19 24.82
N GLU A 3 5.27 12.33 24.38
CA GLU A 3 4.10 12.35 23.48
C GLU A 3 4.38 11.61 22.18
N SER A 4 3.34 11.03 21.60
CA SER A 4 3.38 10.29 20.35
C SER A 4 2.02 10.40 19.64
N ARG A 5 1.92 9.76 18.49
CA ARG A 5 0.67 9.69 17.74
C ARG A 5 -0.50 9.09 18.55
N GLU A 6 -0.21 8.19 19.51
CA GLU A 6 -1.19 7.46 20.33
C GLU A 6 -1.21 7.93 21.79
N LEU A 7 -0.35 8.88 22.17
CA LEU A 7 -0.22 9.37 23.54
C LEU A 7 -0.14 10.88 23.57
N GLU A 8 -1.04 11.51 24.36
CA GLU A 8 -1.01 12.93 24.69
C GLU A 8 -0.83 13.14 26.19
N LEU A 9 -0.02 14.10 26.58
CA LEU A 9 0.20 14.49 27.96
C LEU A 9 -0.45 15.86 28.24
N LYS A 10 -1.08 16.02 29.41
CA LYS A 10 -1.71 17.26 29.85
C LYS A 10 -1.39 17.54 31.30
N SER A 11 -0.72 18.65 31.54
CA SER A 11 -0.47 19.12 32.91
C SER A 11 -1.76 19.53 33.63
N THR A 12 -2.72 20.08 32.87
CA THR A 12 -4.01 20.58 33.39
C THR A 12 -5.15 20.19 32.44
N ILE A 13 -6.38 20.24 32.93
CA ILE A 13 -7.57 19.94 32.13
C ILE A 13 -8.05 21.21 31.45
N THR A 14 -7.85 21.29 30.15
CA THR A 14 -8.40 22.33 29.27
C THR A 14 -9.22 21.67 28.15
N ASN A 15 -10.23 22.35 27.62
CA ASN A 15 -11.12 21.79 26.60
C ASN A 15 -10.40 21.40 25.28
N THR A 16 -9.11 21.68 25.15
CA THR A 16 -8.30 21.26 23.98
C THR A 16 -8.19 19.74 23.85
N PHE A 17 -8.26 18.99 24.98
CA PHE A 17 -8.24 17.53 24.96
C PHE A 17 -9.38 16.92 24.13
N LEU A 18 -10.53 17.62 24.00
CA LEU A 18 -11.67 17.16 23.22
C LEU A 18 -11.35 17.05 21.71
N LYS A 19 -10.41 17.87 21.21
CA LYS A 19 -9.90 17.69 19.84
C LYS A 19 -9.18 16.35 19.70
N THR A 20 -8.40 15.97 20.69
CA THR A 20 -7.66 14.71 20.72
C THR A 20 -8.57 13.51 20.92
N VAL A 21 -9.64 13.66 21.72
CA VAL A 21 -10.71 12.64 21.79
C VAL A 21 -11.33 12.43 20.41
N SER A 22 -11.73 13.51 19.71
CA SER A 22 -12.22 13.41 18.33
C SER A 22 -11.20 12.72 17.40
N ALA A 23 -9.92 13.08 17.51
CA ALA A 23 -8.87 12.49 16.67
C ALA A 23 -8.71 10.98 16.89
N PHE A 24 -8.65 10.55 18.15
CA PHE A 24 -8.54 9.13 18.49
C PHE A 24 -9.78 8.33 18.06
N SER A 25 -10.98 8.86 18.30
CA SER A 25 -12.22 8.21 17.88
C SER A 25 -12.36 8.09 16.35
N ASN A 26 -11.74 9.00 15.58
CA ASN A 26 -11.81 8.99 14.13
C ASN A 26 -10.78 8.08 13.44
N TYR A 27 -9.60 7.84 14.05
CA TYR A 27 -8.50 7.17 13.31
C TYR A 27 -7.89 5.99 14.07
N ASN A 28 -7.35 6.20 15.27
CA ASN A 28 -6.67 5.15 16.02
C ASN A 28 -6.92 5.37 17.50
N SER A 29 -7.17 4.29 18.23
CA SER A 29 -7.27 4.34 19.70
C SER A 29 -6.04 4.99 20.32
N GLY A 30 -6.22 5.75 21.40
CA GLY A 30 -5.12 6.44 22.04
C GLY A 30 -5.37 6.75 23.52
N LYS A 31 -4.36 7.36 24.16
CA LYS A 31 -4.38 7.69 25.57
C LYS A 31 -4.09 9.17 25.79
N ILE A 32 -4.84 9.79 26.70
CA ILE A 32 -4.55 11.13 27.22
C ILE A 32 -4.29 11.00 28.70
N ILE A 33 -3.11 11.43 29.16
CA ILE A 33 -2.74 11.37 30.57
C ILE A 33 -2.78 12.78 31.15
N PHE A 34 -3.63 13.01 32.11
CA PHE A 34 -3.76 14.27 32.83
C PHE A 34 -2.96 14.24 34.13
N GLY A 35 -2.33 15.37 34.48
CA GLY A 35 -1.46 15.52 35.65
C GLY A 35 0.02 15.23 35.32
N VAL A 36 0.38 15.25 34.03
CA VAL A 36 1.75 15.05 33.55
C VAL A 36 2.11 16.19 32.60
N ASP A 37 3.31 16.78 32.72
CA ASP A 37 3.81 17.82 31.83
C ASP A 37 4.38 17.26 30.52
N ASP A 38 4.69 18.15 29.57
CA ASP A 38 5.21 17.80 28.25
C ASP A 38 6.58 17.07 28.30
N ASN A 39 7.31 17.18 29.43
CA ASN A 39 8.57 16.47 29.67
C ASN A 39 8.34 15.08 30.28
N GLY A 40 7.09 14.71 30.56
CA GLY A 40 6.75 13.45 31.19
C GLY A 40 6.90 13.43 32.72
N LYS A 41 7.07 14.60 33.36
CA LYS A 41 7.13 14.75 34.81
C LYS A 41 5.72 14.76 35.39
N ILE A 42 5.50 13.98 36.41
CA ILE A 42 4.21 13.92 37.13
C ILE A 42 4.08 15.18 37.99
N ILE A 43 3.00 15.94 37.75
CA ILE A 43 2.63 17.11 38.51
C ILE A 43 1.53 16.73 39.54
N GLY A 44 0.65 15.82 39.13
CA GLY A 44 -0.54 15.42 39.88
C GLY A 44 -1.72 16.38 39.69
N LEU A 45 -2.91 15.91 40.09
CA LEU A 45 -4.17 16.63 40.03
C LEU A 45 -4.83 16.61 41.42
N GLU A 46 -5.61 17.63 41.73
CA GLU A 46 -6.46 17.64 42.89
C GLU A 46 -7.84 17.03 42.57
N ASN A 47 -8.51 16.39 43.56
CA ASN A 47 -9.88 15.87 43.42
C ASN A 47 -10.15 14.98 42.20
N ILE A 48 -9.34 13.93 42.01
CA ILE A 48 -9.40 13.04 40.84
C ILE A 48 -10.82 12.51 40.54
N GLU A 49 -11.61 12.20 41.55
CA GLU A 49 -12.95 11.65 41.40
C GLU A 49 -13.91 12.66 40.75
N GLU A 50 -13.89 13.90 41.21
CA GLU A 50 -14.70 15.00 40.66
C GLU A 50 -14.26 15.35 39.24
N LEU A 51 -12.92 15.37 38.99
CA LEU A 51 -12.35 15.63 37.67
C LEU A 51 -12.70 14.55 36.66
N CYS A 52 -12.76 13.29 37.05
CA CYS A 52 -13.21 12.22 36.13
C CYS A 52 -14.67 12.43 35.71
N LEU A 53 -15.56 12.80 36.61
CA LEU A 53 -16.94 13.08 36.26
C LEU A 53 -17.08 14.31 35.37
N ASP A 54 -16.30 15.36 35.62
CA ASP A 54 -16.25 16.56 34.76
C ASP A 54 -15.75 16.23 33.36
N LEU A 55 -14.67 15.40 33.23
CA LEU A 55 -14.16 14.95 31.96
C LEU A 55 -15.18 14.10 31.19
N GLU A 56 -15.87 13.18 31.86
CA GLU A 56 -16.93 12.34 31.27
C GLU A 56 -18.08 13.21 30.73
N ASN A 57 -18.58 14.16 31.52
CA ASN A 57 -19.61 15.09 31.09
C ASN A 57 -19.14 15.92 29.88
N LYS A 58 -17.93 16.49 29.96
CA LYS A 58 -17.36 17.26 28.84
C LYS A 58 -17.27 16.47 27.54
N ILE A 59 -16.86 15.19 27.59
CA ILE A 59 -16.81 14.33 26.41
C ILE A 59 -18.22 14.09 25.88
N ASN A 60 -19.15 13.65 26.75
CA ASN A 60 -20.51 13.29 26.36
C ASN A 60 -21.32 14.47 25.79
N ASP A 61 -21.06 15.69 26.29
CA ASP A 61 -21.78 16.89 25.87
C ASP A 61 -21.21 17.54 24.61
N ASN A 62 -19.94 17.30 24.30
CA ASN A 62 -19.25 18.02 23.23
C ASN A 62 -18.82 17.18 22.03
N ILE A 63 -18.76 15.84 22.15
CA ILE A 63 -18.39 14.96 21.04
C ILE A 63 -19.64 14.28 20.48
N ASN A 64 -19.83 14.38 19.19
CA ASN A 64 -20.96 13.74 18.50
C ASN A 64 -20.46 13.00 17.23
N PRO A 65 -20.84 11.72 17.04
CA PRO A 65 -21.52 10.83 17.99
C PRO A 65 -20.70 10.59 19.27
N LYS A 66 -21.31 9.95 20.27
CA LYS A 66 -20.62 9.65 21.53
C LYS A 66 -19.52 8.64 21.30
N PRO A 67 -18.27 8.94 21.72
CA PRO A 67 -17.14 8.04 21.58
C PRO A 67 -17.15 6.93 22.62
N ASP A 68 -16.42 5.86 22.38
CA ASP A 68 -16.12 4.83 23.38
C ASP A 68 -14.84 5.20 24.12
N PHE A 69 -14.93 5.29 25.45
CA PHE A 69 -13.79 5.66 26.28
C PHE A 69 -13.90 5.11 27.70
N ARG A 70 -12.76 5.04 28.38
CA ARG A 70 -12.69 4.66 29.80
C ARG A 70 -11.58 5.39 30.52
N PHE A 71 -11.73 5.53 31.84
CA PHE A 71 -10.74 6.14 32.72
C PHE A 71 -9.99 5.09 33.55
N ILE A 72 -8.69 5.31 33.72
CA ILE A 72 -7.86 4.63 34.71
C ILE A 72 -7.32 5.70 35.65
N LYS A 73 -7.60 5.55 36.98
CA LYS A 73 -7.19 6.47 38.04
C LYS A 73 -5.98 5.90 38.78
N ASP A 74 -4.90 6.67 38.88
CA ASP A 74 -3.77 6.37 39.76
C ASP A 74 -3.78 7.34 40.93
N THR A 75 -4.39 6.92 42.03
CA THR A 75 -4.52 7.74 43.25
C THR A 75 -3.21 7.97 43.99
N LYS A 76 -2.16 7.14 43.75
CA LYS A 76 -0.84 7.34 44.35
C LYS A 76 -0.07 8.48 43.67
N LYS A 77 -0.26 8.64 42.38
CA LYS A 77 0.41 9.67 41.59
C LYS A 77 -0.48 10.86 41.26
N ASN A 78 -1.76 10.76 41.65
CA ASN A 78 -2.78 11.77 41.36
C ASN A 78 -2.89 12.08 39.85
N ILE A 79 -2.94 11.04 38.99
CA ILE A 79 -3.09 11.18 37.55
C ILE A 79 -4.34 10.43 37.04
N ILE A 80 -4.89 10.93 35.93
CA ILE A 80 -6.01 10.30 35.22
C ILE A 80 -5.53 9.91 33.85
N THR A 81 -5.71 8.65 33.44
CA THR A 81 -5.50 8.19 32.07
C THR A 81 -6.86 7.97 31.42
N LEU A 82 -7.16 8.78 30.43
CA LEU A 82 -8.30 8.60 29.53
C LEU A 82 -7.85 7.73 28.36
N ILE A 83 -8.49 6.60 28.16
CA ILE A 83 -8.31 5.73 26.99
C ILE A 83 -9.50 5.97 26.09
N VAL A 84 -9.25 6.32 24.83
CA VAL A 84 -10.28 6.53 23.81
C VAL A 84 -10.09 5.47 22.74
N GLU A 85 -11.16 4.74 22.45
CA GLU A 85 -11.14 3.72 21.39
C GLU A 85 -11.54 4.32 20.04
N GLU A 86 -11.00 3.76 18.96
CA GLU A 86 -11.44 4.11 17.60
C GLU A 86 -12.89 3.66 17.41
N GLY A 87 -13.73 4.56 16.96
CA GLY A 87 -15.15 4.30 16.78
C GLY A 87 -15.55 3.99 15.35
N PHE A 88 -16.70 3.32 15.17
CA PHE A 88 -17.23 2.93 13.86
C PHE A 88 -18.16 4.00 13.26
N ASN A 89 -18.83 4.82 14.09
CA ASN A 89 -19.82 5.81 13.65
C ASN A 89 -19.17 7.15 13.25
N LYS A 90 -18.14 7.09 12.44
CA LYS A 90 -17.40 8.29 11.97
C LYS A 90 -18.27 9.21 11.09
N PRO A 91 -18.01 10.53 11.08
CA PRO A 91 -16.98 11.26 11.82
C PRO A 91 -17.40 11.63 13.24
N TYR A 92 -16.50 11.50 14.22
CA TYR A 92 -16.66 12.00 15.58
C TYR A 92 -16.25 13.47 15.63
N LEU A 93 -17.20 14.37 15.97
CA LEU A 93 -17.03 15.80 15.80
C LEU A 93 -16.92 16.49 17.17
N TYR A 94 -15.98 17.43 17.28
CA TYR A 94 -15.94 18.43 18.33
C TYR A 94 -16.22 19.81 17.73
N LYS A 95 -17.27 20.49 18.19
CA LYS A 95 -17.74 21.77 17.64
C LYS A 95 -17.95 21.75 16.12
N GLY A 96 -18.53 20.66 15.60
CA GLY A 96 -18.79 20.48 14.17
C GLY A 96 -17.57 20.16 13.32
N LYS A 97 -16.40 19.91 13.89
CA LYS A 97 -15.14 19.65 13.20
C LYS A 97 -14.57 18.29 13.59
N ALA A 98 -14.02 17.57 12.62
CA ALA A 98 -13.26 16.35 12.84
C ALA A 98 -11.76 16.66 12.98
N TYR A 99 -11.06 15.86 13.76
CA TYR A 99 -9.64 16.05 14.01
C TYR A 99 -8.86 14.76 13.77
N LYS A 100 -7.54 14.92 13.49
CA LYS A 100 -6.56 13.83 13.40
C LYS A 100 -5.31 14.15 14.20
N ARG A 101 -4.55 13.10 14.56
CA ARG A 101 -3.20 13.26 15.13
C ARG A 101 -2.17 13.30 14.01
N ASN A 102 -1.40 14.38 14.00
CA ASN A 102 -0.22 14.51 13.15
C ASN A 102 1.00 14.50 14.07
N ASP A 103 1.53 13.29 14.32
CA ASP A 103 2.56 12.99 15.32
C ASP A 103 2.12 13.42 16.73
N THR A 104 2.67 14.49 17.29
CA THR A 104 2.34 15.00 18.64
C THR A 104 1.26 16.09 18.63
N SER A 105 0.88 16.61 17.47
CA SER A 105 -0.14 17.67 17.34
C SER A 105 -1.50 17.15 16.90
N THR A 106 -2.58 17.79 17.37
CA THR A 106 -3.95 17.52 16.91
C THR A 106 -4.39 18.62 15.96
N VAL A 107 -4.68 18.25 14.71
CA VAL A 107 -5.07 19.16 13.62
C VAL A 107 -6.47 18.86 13.11
N GLU A 108 -7.15 19.87 12.59
CA GLU A 108 -8.43 19.71 11.91
C GLU A 108 -8.20 18.97 10.58
N VAL A 109 -9.09 18.02 10.24
CA VAL A 109 -9.05 17.34 8.95
C VAL A 109 -9.54 18.26 7.83
N ASP A 110 -8.98 18.10 6.65
CA ASP A 110 -9.47 18.81 5.48
C ASP A 110 -10.81 18.24 4.96
N ARG A 111 -11.40 18.89 3.94
CA ARG A 111 -12.68 18.49 3.38
C ARG A 111 -12.66 17.07 2.77
N ILE A 112 -11.54 16.66 2.18
CA ILE A 112 -11.43 15.35 1.53
C ILE A 112 -11.42 14.27 2.59
N GLU A 113 -10.60 14.43 3.62
CA GLU A 113 -10.55 13.51 4.76
C GLU A 113 -11.88 13.45 5.52
N PHE A 114 -12.57 14.59 5.68
CA PHE A 114 -13.90 14.64 6.28
C PHE A 114 -14.91 13.78 5.50
N ASN A 115 -14.93 13.91 4.19
CA ASN A 115 -15.79 13.09 3.32
C ASN A 115 -15.46 11.60 3.44
N ARG A 116 -14.18 11.24 3.51
CA ARG A 116 -13.73 9.86 3.71
C ARG A 116 -14.19 9.29 5.06
N LEU A 117 -14.06 10.04 6.14
CA LEU A 117 -14.58 9.64 7.45
C LEU A 117 -16.09 9.40 7.40
N THR A 118 -16.84 10.26 6.69
CA THR A 118 -18.28 10.09 6.52
C THR A 118 -18.61 8.79 5.78
N LEU A 119 -17.91 8.50 4.70
CA LEU A 119 -18.10 7.24 3.96
C LEU A 119 -17.74 6.01 4.81
N LEU A 120 -16.65 6.08 5.57
CA LEU A 120 -16.28 5.01 6.51
C LEU A 120 -17.37 4.76 7.55
N GLY A 121 -17.94 5.82 8.12
CA GLY A 121 -19.04 5.71 9.09
C GLY A 121 -20.33 5.15 8.51
N LEU A 122 -20.56 5.35 7.20
CA LEU A 122 -21.69 4.76 6.47
C LEU A 122 -21.39 3.37 5.92
N ASN A 123 -20.17 2.86 6.11
CA ASN A 123 -19.67 1.63 5.49
C ASN A 123 -19.84 1.64 3.96
N GLN A 124 -19.54 2.78 3.33
CA GLN A 124 -19.64 3.00 1.89
C GLN A 124 -18.27 3.28 1.29
N TYR A 125 -18.09 2.88 0.03
CA TYR A 125 -16.89 3.18 -0.75
C TYR A 125 -17.16 4.32 -1.73
N TYR A 126 -16.10 5.08 -2.06
CA TYR A 126 -16.20 6.17 -3.04
C TYR A 126 -16.72 5.70 -4.40
N GLU A 127 -16.35 4.50 -4.82
CA GLU A 127 -16.79 3.90 -6.08
C GLU A 127 -18.30 3.61 -6.15
N GLU A 128 -18.98 3.48 -4.99
CA GLU A 128 -20.42 3.22 -4.89
C GLU A 128 -21.27 4.51 -5.01
N LEU A 129 -20.64 5.67 -4.81
CA LEU A 129 -21.36 6.95 -4.91
C LEU A 129 -21.88 7.17 -6.33
N LYS A 130 -23.01 7.86 -6.44
CA LYS A 130 -23.61 8.23 -7.72
C LYS A 130 -22.60 8.95 -8.60
N ALA A 131 -22.41 8.45 -9.81
CA ALA A 131 -21.56 9.07 -10.81
C ALA A 131 -22.10 10.46 -11.24
N ARG A 132 -21.17 11.35 -11.55
CA ARG A 132 -21.53 12.68 -12.10
C ARG A 132 -22.17 12.56 -13.48
N LYS A 133 -21.65 11.66 -14.33
CA LYS A 133 -22.18 11.35 -15.65
C LYS A 133 -23.15 10.18 -15.58
N GLN A 134 -24.34 10.32 -16.13
CA GLN A 134 -25.36 9.28 -16.18
C GLN A 134 -25.65 8.77 -17.60
N ASN A 135 -24.98 9.33 -18.61
CA ASN A 135 -25.03 8.84 -19.99
C ASN A 135 -23.68 8.20 -20.32
N LEU A 136 -23.51 6.93 -19.91
CA LEU A 136 -22.29 6.18 -20.03
C LEU A 136 -22.38 5.13 -21.15
N LYS A 137 -21.27 4.92 -21.86
CA LYS A 137 -21.08 3.85 -22.85
C LYS A 137 -19.99 2.90 -22.38
N PHE A 138 -20.10 1.62 -22.71
CA PHE A 138 -19.25 0.53 -22.17
C PHE A 138 -18.77 -0.41 -23.28
N GLU A 139 -18.35 0.11 -24.43
CA GLU A 139 -17.91 -0.72 -25.56
C GLU A 139 -16.69 -1.59 -25.19
N VAL A 140 -15.73 -0.98 -24.51
CA VAL A 140 -14.52 -1.71 -24.03
C VAL A 140 -14.88 -2.78 -23.00
N LEU A 141 -15.69 -2.45 -21.99
CA LEU A 141 -16.10 -3.41 -20.97
C LEU A 141 -16.92 -4.55 -21.58
N THR A 142 -17.84 -4.23 -22.50
CA THR A 142 -18.67 -5.21 -23.20
C THR A 142 -17.81 -6.22 -23.93
N LYS A 143 -16.86 -5.73 -24.74
CA LYS A 143 -15.93 -6.59 -25.50
C LYS A 143 -15.14 -7.54 -24.58
N GLU A 144 -14.59 -7.02 -23.49
CA GLU A 144 -13.83 -7.85 -22.52
C GLU A 144 -14.69 -8.92 -21.83
N LEU A 145 -15.94 -8.59 -21.51
CA LEU A 145 -16.87 -9.56 -20.92
C LEU A 145 -17.30 -10.63 -21.94
N GLU A 146 -17.50 -10.26 -23.20
CA GLU A 146 -17.82 -11.19 -24.27
C GLU A 146 -16.64 -12.15 -24.53
N GLU A 147 -15.43 -11.65 -24.67
CA GLU A 147 -14.24 -12.43 -24.95
C GLU A 147 -13.83 -13.36 -23.80
N LYS A 148 -13.85 -12.85 -22.55
CA LYS A 148 -13.32 -13.59 -21.40
C LYS A 148 -14.34 -14.42 -20.65
N LEU A 149 -15.61 -13.97 -20.62
CA LEU A 149 -16.68 -14.61 -19.89
C LEU A 149 -17.76 -15.22 -20.79
N SER A 150 -17.60 -15.14 -22.14
CA SER A 150 -18.58 -15.63 -23.12
C SER A 150 -19.96 -15.01 -22.92
N LEU A 151 -20.02 -13.74 -22.49
CA LEU A 151 -21.26 -13.01 -22.32
C LEU A 151 -21.93 -12.83 -23.69
N LYS A 152 -23.20 -13.25 -23.80
CA LYS A 152 -23.91 -13.17 -25.09
C LYS A 152 -24.61 -11.81 -25.34
N ASN A 153 -25.07 -11.18 -24.26
CA ASN A 153 -25.82 -9.92 -24.33
C ASN A 153 -25.41 -9.02 -23.18
N PHE A 154 -24.92 -7.84 -23.47
CA PHE A 154 -24.68 -6.79 -22.47
C PHE A 154 -25.96 -6.01 -22.22
N SER A 155 -26.44 -6.01 -20.98
CA SER A 155 -27.70 -5.36 -20.59
C SER A 155 -27.56 -4.63 -19.26
N LYS A 156 -28.60 -3.87 -18.88
CA LYS A 156 -28.65 -3.27 -17.53
C LYS A 156 -28.57 -4.29 -16.41
N ASP A 157 -29.07 -5.51 -16.60
CA ASP A 157 -28.99 -6.55 -15.57
C ASP A 157 -27.57 -7.02 -15.35
N VAL A 158 -26.74 -7.06 -16.41
CA VAL A 158 -25.31 -7.31 -16.27
C VAL A 158 -24.65 -6.21 -15.44
N LEU A 159 -24.97 -4.94 -15.71
CA LEU A 159 -24.44 -3.80 -14.94
C LEU A 159 -24.87 -3.85 -13.47
N LYS A 160 -26.13 -4.25 -13.18
CA LYS A 160 -26.59 -4.49 -11.80
C LYS A 160 -25.81 -5.63 -11.13
N THR A 161 -25.62 -6.74 -11.83
CA THR A 161 -24.85 -7.90 -11.33
C THR A 161 -23.38 -7.54 -11.04
N LEU A 162 -22.82 -6.59 -11.78
CA LEU A 162 -21.48 -6.07 -11.58
C LEU A 162 -21.43 -4.92 -10.55
N ASN A 163 -22.57 -4.57 -9.92
CA ASN A 163 -22.70 -3.42 -9.02
C ASN A 163 -22.31 -2.08 -9.65
N LEU A 164 -22.53 -1.89 -10.96
CA LEU A 164 -22.25 -0.67 -11.70
C LEU A 164 -23.50 0.23 -11.86
N TYR A 165 -24.68 -0.34 -11.65
CA TYR A 165 -25.96 0.36 -11.80
C TYR A 165 -26.95 -0.06 -10.72
N ASP A 166 -27.67 0.91 -10.19
CA ASP A 166 -28.80 0.72 -9.27
C ASP A 166 -30.02 1.52 -9.77
N ASP A 167 -31.24 0.97 -9.61
CA ASP A 167 -32.45 1.62 -10.16
C ASP A 167 -32.80 2.95 -9.48
N LYS A 168 -32.34 3.17 -8.24
CA LYS A 168 -32.60 4.41 -7.48
C LYS A 168 -31.59 5.51 -7.76
N ILE A 169 -30.31 5.14 -7.81
CA ILE A 169 -29.21 6.13 -7.95
C ILE A 169 -28.68 6.26 -9.38
N GLY A 170 -28.96 5.27 -10.26
CA GLY A 170 -28.37 5.16 -11.58
C GLY A 170 -26.98 4.57 -11.58
N TYR A 171 -26.10 5.07 -12.44
CA TYR A 171 -24.68 4.67 -12.48
C TYR A 171 -23.91 5.25 -11.29
N ASN A 172 -22.99 4.46 -10.74
CA ASN A 172 -22.06 4.87 -9.71
C ASN A 172 -20.66 5.21 -10.28
N ASN A 173 -19.72 5.67 -9.42
CA ASN A 173 -18.37 6.04 -9.84
C ASN A 173 -17.59 4.85 -10.42
N ALA A 174 -17.82 3.63 -9.94
CA ALA A 174 -17.23 2.44 -10.55
C ALA A 174 -17.67 2.28 -12.01
N ALA A 175 -18.96 2.48 -12.29
CA ALA A 175 -19.47 2.48 -13.67
C ALA A 175 -18.80 3.54 -14.53
N GLU A 176 -18.67 4.77 -14.02
CA GLU A 176 -18.01 5.85 -14.77
C GLU A 176 -16.53 5.50 -15.05
N LEU A 177 -15.82 4.86 -14.13
CA LEU A 177 -14.43 4.40 -14.32
C LEU A 177 -14.30 3.33 -15.43
N PHE A 178 -15.30 2.46 -15.58
CA PHE A 178 -15.34 1.49 -16.68
C PHE A 178 -15.88 2.03 -17.99
N ALA A 179 -16.50 3.21 -17.98
CA ALA A 179 -17.04 3.82 -19.19
C ALA A 179 -15.93 4.20 -20.17
N ASP A 180 -16.22 4.14 -21.48
CA ASP A 180 -15.27 4.45 -22.55
C ASP A 180 -14.72 5.87 -22.46
N ASN A 181 -15.55 6.81 -21.94
CA ASN A 181 -15.18 8.19 -21.66
C ASN A 181 -15.63 8.59 -20.25
N ASN A 182 -14.69 8.97 -19.42
CA ASN A 182 -14.94 9.40 -18.04
C ASN A 182 -14.25 10.73 -17.69
N THR A 183 -14.32 11.16 -16.43
CA THR A 183 -13.75 12.43 -15.96
C THR A 183 -12.60 12.23 -14.97
N PHE A 184 -12.21 10.99 -14.72
CA PHE A 184 -11.18 10.66 -13.76
C PHE A 184 -9.78 10.87 -14.31
N SER A 185 -8.84 11.15 -13.42
CA SER A 185 -7.40 11.06 -13.69
C SER A 185 -7.02 9.62 -14.07
N GLY A 186 -5.86 9.44 -14.64
CA GLY A 186 -5.47 8.12 -15.17
C GLY A 186 -4.01 7.78 -14.91
N THR A 187 -3.31 7.38 -15.98
CA THR A 187 -1.90 6.96 -15.92
C THR A 187 -1.06 7.89 -16.81
N ASP A 188 0.01 8.44 -16.23
CA ASP A 188 1.02 9.27 -16.90
C ASP A 188 2.33 8.47 -16.96
N ILE A 189 2.78 8.14 -18.18
CA ILE A 189 3.94 7.31 -18.44
C ILE A 189 5.01 8.16 -19.09
N ALA A 190 6.22 8.18 -18.54
CA ALA A 190 7.38 8.81 -19.13
C ALA A 190 8.52 7.80 -19.29
N LYS A 191 9.06 7.67 -20.52
CA LYS A 191 10.30 6.95 -20.79
C LYS A 191 11.44 7.95 -20.80
N PHE A 192 12.38 7.78 -19.89
CA PHE A 192 13.58 8.61 -19.77
C PHE A 192 14.76 7.99 -20.50
N GLY A 193 15.68 8.84 -20.95
CA GLY A 193 16.98 8.47 -21.45
C GLY A 193 18.00 8.24 -20.32
N LYS A 194 19.21 8.75 -20.49
CA LYS A 194 20.29 8.56 -19.51
C LYS A 194 20.05 9.30 -18.19
N ASN A 195 19.23 10.33 -18.19
CA ASN A 195 18.86 11.11 -17.02
C ASN A 195 17.39 11.55 -17.11
N ILE A 196 16.88 12.17 -16.06
CA ILE A 196 15.47 12.60 -15.96
C ILE A 196 15.14 13.80 -16.87
N ASP A 197 16.13 14.50 -17.40
CA ASP A 197 15.92 15.64 -18.28
C ASP A 197 15.71 15.20 -19.75
N GLU A 198 16.08 13.95 -20.08
CA GLU A 198 15.86 13.35 -21.37
C GLU A 198 14.56 12.54 -21.41
N ILE A 199 13.48 13.14 -21.86
CA ILE A 199 12.19 12.44 -22.04
C ILE A 199 12.13 11.90 -23.49
N LEU A 200 12.25 10.60 -23.65
CA LEU A 200 12.24 9.94 -24.96
C LEU A 200 10.82 9.68 -25.48
N ASP A 201 9.89 9.42 -24.57
CA ASP A 201 8.47 9.18 -24.88
C ASP A 201 7.60 9.56 -23.69
N ARG A 202 6.39 10.07 -23.95
CA ARG A 202 5.40 10.39 -22.93
C ARG A 202 4.01 10.03 -23.40
N ASN A 203 3.30 9.25 -22.60
CA ASN A 203 1.95 8.82 -22.85
C ASN A 203 1.06 9.18 -21.67
N LEU A 204 -0.03 9.91 -21.92
CA LEU A 204 -1.01 10.30 -20.92
C LEU A 204 -2.36 9.62 -21.24
N PHE A 205 -2.75 8.67 -20.41
CA PHE A 205 -3.97 7.90 -20.54
C PHE A 205 -4.99 8.35 -19.50
N ILE A 206 -5.78 9.35 -19.82
CA ILE A 206 -6.83 9.95 -19.00
C ILE A 206 -8.16 9.94 -19.75
N ASN A 207 -9.25 10.19 -19.04
CA ASN A 207 -10.60 10.32 -19.60
C ASN A 207 -11.06 9.09 -20.41
N MET A 208 -10.56 7.91 -20.09
CA MET A 208 -10.88 6.65 -20.76
C MET A 208 -11.14 5.53 -19.74
N SER A 209 -11.75 4.45 -20.20
CA SER A 209 -11.98 3.25 -19.38
C SER A 209 -10.71 2.80 -18.65
N ILE A 210 -10.87 2.43 -17.38
CA ILE A 210 -9.77 1.86 -16.57
C ILE A 210 -9.17 0.60 -17.24
N ILE A 211 -9.95 -0.16 -18.01
CA ILE A 211 -9.48 -1.29 -18.80
C ILE A 211 -8.55 -0.79 -19.92
N SER A 212 -8.95 0.26 -20.65
CA SER A 212 -8.11 0.85 -21.70
C SER A 212 -6.82 1.43 -21.13
N GLN A 213 -6.87 2.07 -19.95
CA GLN A 213 -5.67 2.55 -19.26
C GLN A 213 -4.71 1.39 -18.97
N PHE A 214 -5.23 0.29 -18.42
CA PHE A 214 -4.46 -0.91 -18.11
C PHE A 214 -3.81 -1.49 -19.38
N GLN A 215 -4.58 -1.74 -20.44
CA GLN A 215 -4.10 -2.34 -21.69
C GLN A 215 -3.05 -1.47 -22.37
N LYS A 216 -3.33 -0.17 -22.54
CA LYS A 216 -2.38 0.77 -23.17
C LYS A 216 -1.08 0.92 -22.38
N THR A 217 -1.15 0.84 -21.05
CA THR A 217 0.05 0.85 -20.19
C THR A 217 0.91 -0.39 -20.46
N LEU A 218 0.30 -1.56 -20.64
CA LEU A 218 1.01 -2.79 -21.00
C LEU A 218 1.59 -2.72 -22.42
N GLU A 219 0.91 -2.08 -23.38
CA GLU A 219 1.44 -1.87 -24.74
C GLU A 219 2.72 -1.03 -24.72
N VAL A 220 2.74 0.05 -23.91
CA VAL A 220 3.96 0.87 -23.76
C VAL A 220 5.08 0.06 -23.11
N PHE A 221 4.76 -0.74 -22.08
CA PHE A 221 5.74 -1.65 -21.46
C PHE A 221 6.33 -2.63 -22.49
N ASN A 222 5.49 -3.29 -23.27
CA ASN A 222 5.94 -4.28 -24.28
C ASN A 222 6.87 -3.64 -25.31
N ARG A 223 6.62 -2.38 -25.70
CA ARG A 223 7.47 -1.65 -26.65
C ARG A 223 8.90 -1.45 -26.15
N TYR A 224 9.11 -1.23 -24.85
CA TYR A 224 10.41 -0.84 -24.29
C TYR A 224 11.11 -1.93 -23.49
N TYR A 225 10.37 -2.91 -22.95
CA TYR A 225 10.93 -3.91 -22.04
C TYR A 225 10.79 -5.33 -22.51
N LYS A 226 10.30 -5.53 -23.73
CA LYS A 226 10.36 -6.81 -24.46
C LYS A 226 11.16 -6.67 -25.72
N TYR A 227 11.90 -7.70 -26.06
CA TYR A 227 12.66 -7.79 -27.33
C TYR A 227 12.81 -9.23 -27.79
N GLU A 228 13.02 -9.41 -29.07
CA GLU A 228 13.30 -10.71 -29.66
C GLU A 228 14.80 -10.90 -29.81
N GLN A 229 15.29 -12.07 -29.45
CA GLN A 229 16.69 -12.48 -29.68
C GLN A 229 16.72 -13.73 -30.55
N ILE A 230 17.57 -13.72 -31.59
CA ILE A 230 17.82 -14.88 -32.43
C ILE A 230 18.94 -15.69 -31.78
N LEU A 231 18.64 -16.95 -31.41
CA LEU A 231 19.62 -17.92 -30.90
C LEU A 231 19.65 -19.12 -31.85
N GLY A 232 20.69 -19.17 -32.66
CA GLY A 232 20.78 -20.17 -33.75
C GLY A 232 19.70 -19.96 -34.80
N SER A 233 18.80 -20.93 -34.97
CA SER A 233 17.66 -20.87 -35.89
C SER A 233 16.35 -20.42 -35.22
N GLU A 234 16.33 -20.21 -33.91
CA GLU A 234 15.11 -19.89 -33.15
C GLU A 234 15.08 -18.42 -32.77
N ARG A 235 13.87 -17.84 -32.83
CA ARG A 235 13.56 -16.52 -32.33
C ARG A 235 12.91 -16.66 -30.97
N ILE A 236 13.53 -16.10 -29.91
CA ILE A 236 13.08 -16.19 -28.52
C ILE A 236 12.72 -14.80 -28.07
N GLU A 237 11.51 -14.63 -27.56
CA GLU A 237 11.09 -13.42 -26.87
C GLU A 237 11.75 -13.33 -25.47
N LYS A 238 12.32 -12.19 -25.15
CA LYS A 238 12.96 -11.90 -23.87
C LYS A 238 12.35 -10.66 -23.23
N GLU A 239 12.32 -10.68 -21.92
CA GLU A 239 11.87 -9.58 -21.10
C GLU A 239 13.06 -8.95 -20.36
N LEU A 240 13.10 -7.63 -20.31
CA LEU A 240 14.04 -6.89 -19.44
C LEU A 240 13.52 -6.78 -18.01
N ILE A 241 12.21 -6.78 -17.83
CA ILE A 241 11.49 -6.80 -16.55
C ILE A 241 10.41 -7.87 -16.70
N PRO A 242 10.16 -8.74 -15.70
CA PRO A 242 9.10 -9.73 -15.80
C PRO A 242 7.74 -9.07 -16.04
N GLU A 243 7.11 -9.36 -17.19
CA GLU A 243 5.79 -8.80 -17.56
C GLU A 243 4.76 -9.06 -16.48
N LYS A 244 4.79 -10.25 -15.88
CA LYS A 244 3.87 -10.62 -14.79
C LYS A 244 3.98 -9.68 -13.60
N ALA A 245 5.19 -9.23 -13.23
CA ALA A 245 5.39 -8.28 -12.15
C ALA A 245 4.87 -6.89 -12.51
N PHE A 246 5.15 -6.43 -13.74
CA PHE A 246 4.66 -5.13 -14.19
C PHE A 246 3.14 -5.10 -14.29
N ARG A 247 2.53 -6.13 -14.88
CA ARG A 247 1.07 -6.28 -15.00
C ARG A 247 0.38 -6.24 -13.63
N GLU A 248 0.92 -6.99 -12.65
CA GLU A 248 0.40 -7.01 -11.28
C GLU A 248 0.53 -5.64 -10.62
N THR A 249 1.68 -4.97 -10.82
CA THR A 249 1.93 -3.63 -10.26
C THR A 249 0.93 -2.60 -10.79
N ILE A 250 0.67 -2.58 -12.10
CA ILE A 250 -0.28 -1.63 -12.70
C ILE A 250 -1.71 -1.95 -12.29
N ALA A 251 -2.11 -3.23 -12.28
CA ALA A 251 -3.44 -3.62 -11.83
C ALA A 251 -3.68 -3.20 -10.38
N ASN A 252 -2.72 -3.46 -9.50
CA ASN A 252 -2.80 -3.04 -8.09
C ASN A 252 -2.85 -1.51 -7.94
N ALA A 253 -2.05 -0.77 -8.71
CA ALA A 253 -2.09 0.68 -8.70
C ALA A 253 -3.46 1.24 -9.10
N LEU A 254 -4.12 0.66 -10.11
CA LEU A 254 -5.46 1.06 -10.57
C LEU A 254 -6.57 0.71 -9.57
N ILE A 255 -6.49 -0.47 -8.93
CA ILE A 255 -7.54 -0.97 -8.03
C ILE A 255 -7.44 -0.36 -6.64
N HIS A 256 -6.22 -0.16 -6.11
CA HIS A 256 -6.03 0.25 -4.72
C HIS A 256 -5.88 1.76 -4.54
N ARG A 257 -5.76 2.56 -5.62
CA ARG A 257 -5.70 4.01 -5.47
C ARG A 257 -7.02 4.60 -4.96
N THR A 258 -6.94 5.79 -4.36
CA THR A 258 -8.13 6.60 -4.10
C THR A 258 -8.51 7.39 -5.35
N TRP A 259 -9.77 7.25 -5.77
CA TRP A 259 -10.29 7.90 -6.97
C TRP A 259 -10.90 9.28 -6.69
N ASP A 260 -11.01 9.68 -5.45
CA ASP A 260 -11.41 11.03 -5.01
C ASP A 260 -10.27 12.07 -5.10
N VAL A 261 -9.03 11.61 -5.32
CA VAL A 261 -7.85 12.46 -5.54
C VAL A 261 -7.60 12.61 -7.04
N ASN A 262 -7.58 13.86 -7.50
CA ASN A 262 -7.26 14.19 -8.89
C ASN A 262 -5.74 14.19 -9.13
N SER A 263 -5.14 13.01 -9.14
CA SER A 263 -3.71 12.79 -9.42
C SER A 263 -3.54 11.54 -10.26
N ASN A 264 -2.62 11.54 -11.22
CA ASN A 264 -2.35 10.38 -12.07
C ASN A 264 -1.47 9.35 -11.35
N ILE A 265 -1.63 8.07 -11.71
CA ILE A 265 -0.60 7.06 -11.48
C ILE A 265 0.59 7.45 -12.36
N LYS A 266 1.78 7.55 -11.78
CA LYS A 266 3.01 7.86 -12.52
C LYS A 266 3.78 6.59 -12.79
N VAL A 267 4.15 6.36 -14.06
CA VAL A 267 5.01 5.25 -14.50
C VAL A 267 6.27 5.85 -15.10
N SER A 268 7.36 5.80 -14.36
CA SER A 268 8.66 6.30 -14.79
C SER A 268 9.51 5.13 -15.29
N MET A 269 9.84 5.13 -16.56
CA MET A 269 10.58 4.07 -17.26
C MET A 269 12.02 4.52 -17.51
N TYR A 270 12.99 3.89 -16.82
CA TYR A 270 14.43 4.17 -16.95
C TYR A 270 15.15 3.06 -17.72
N GLU A 271 16.44 3.21 -17.95
CA GLU A 271 17.26 2.19 -18.59
C GLU A 271 17.46 0.95 -17.69
N ASP A 272 17.45 1.13 -16.38
CA ASP A 272 17.77 0.10 -15.36
C ASP A 272 16.56 -0.38 -14.56
N LYS A 273 15.42 0.34 -14.60
CA LYS A 273 14.24 0.06 -13.78
C LYS A 273 12.96 0.71 -14.32
N ILE A 274 11.84 0.28 -13.76
CA ILE A 274 10.56 1.02 -13.82
C ILE A 274 10.14 1.38 -12.39
N GLU A 275 9.69 2.62 -12.19
CA GLU A 275 9.04 3.07 -10.95
C GLU A 275 7.57 3.35 -11.22
N VAL A 276 6.69 2.77 -10.42
CA VAL A 276 5.25 3.00 -10.46
C VAL A 276 4.84 3.64 -9.14
N SER A 277 4.33 4.87 -9.19
CA SER A 277 3.83 5.59 -8.03
C SER A 277 2.32 5.78 -8.13
N SER A 278 1.60 5.20 -7.19
CA SER A 278 0.14 5.33 -7.05
C SER A 278 -0.20 6.37 -5.99
N PRO A 279 -1.19 7.26 -6.24
CA PRO A 279 -1.68 8.18 -5.22
C PRO A 279 -2.30 7.41 -4.05
N ASP A 280 -2.11 7.97 -2.86
CA ASP A 280 -2.57 7.51 -1.55
C ASP A 280 -1.72 6.42 -0.88
N GLY A 281 -1.60 6.53 0.46
CA GLY A 281 -0.84 5.61 1.30
C GLY A 281 -1.61 4.33 1.66
N LEU A 282 -1.25 3.68 2.76
CA LEU A 282 -1.97 2.50 3.24
C LEU A 282 -3.36 2.85 3.81
N PRO A 283 -4.33 1.93 3.74
CA PRO A 283 -5.57 2.05 4.50
C PRO A 283 -5.28 2.17 6.00
N SER A 284 -6.14 2.92 6.72
CA SER A 284 -6.06 3.04 8.17
C SER A 284 -6.08 1.66 8.85
N GLY A 285 -5.26 1.48 9.87
CA GLY A 285 -5.19 0.23 10.64
C GLY A 285 -4.32 -0.87 10.02
N ILE A 286 -3.73 -0.66 8.85
CA ILE A 286 -2.80 -1.60 8.23
C ILE A 286 -1.36 -1.08 8.39
N SER A 287 -0.51 -1.84 9.06
CA SER A 287 0.90 -1.54 9.14
C SER A 287 1.64 -1.89 7.83
N GLU A 288 2.74 -1.19 7.56
CA GLU A 288 3.61 -1.49 6.41
C GLU A 288 4.03 -2.96 6.39
N LYS A 289 4.38 -3.52 7.56
CA LYS A 289 4.81 -4.91 7.69
C LYS A 289 3.70 -5.90 7.31
N GLU A 290 2.46 -5.67 7.71
CA GLU A 290 1.30 -6.52 7.36
C GLU A 290 0.99 -6.44 5.88
N HIS A 291 1.05 -5.23 5.31
CA HIS A 291 0.85 -5.01 3.88
C HIS A 291 1.89 -5.73 3.04
N LEU A 292 3.19 -5.54 3.33
CA LEU A 292 4.30 -6.14 2.59
C LEU A 292 4.33 -7.67 2.70
N ASN A 293 3.88 -8.23 3.84
CA ASN A 293 3.75 -9.67 4.02
C ASN A 293 2.47 -10.27 3.42
N GLY A 294 1.55 -9.43 2.91
CA GLY A 294 0.28 -9.87 2.34
C GLY A 294 -0.60 -10.63 3.33
N GLN A 295 -0.57 -10.25 4.62
CA GLN A 295 -1.38 -10.87 5.67
C GLN A 295 -2.80 -10.34 5.67
N ILE A 296 -2.99 -9.06 5.35
CA ILE A 296 -4.28 -8.39 5.30
C ILE A 296 -4.41 -7.72 3.93
N SER A 297 -5.54 -7.94 3.28
CA SER A 297 -5.93 -7.24 2.05
C SER A 297 -7.24 -6.50 2.30
N GLN A 298 -7.15 -5.19 2.43
CA GLN A 298 -8.32 -4.32 2.48
C GLN A 298 -8.47 -3.62 1.14
N LEU A 299 -9.56 -3.96 0.44
CA LEU A 299 -9.88 -3.36 -0.85
C LEU A 299 -10.50 -1.98 -0.63
N ARG A 300 -9.95 -0.96 -1.29
CA ARG A 300 -10.56 0.38 -1.34
C ARG A 300 -11.66 0.48 -2.36
N ASN A 301 -11.55 -0.30 -3.43
CA ASN A 301 -12.47 -0.33 -4.54
C ASN A 301 -12.87 -1.77 -4.84
N PRO A 302 -13.73 -2.39 -3.99
CA PRO A 302 -14.13 -3.79 -4.14
C PRO A 302 -14.88 -4.10 -5.43
N ILE A 303 -15.64 -3.13 -5.99
CA ILE A 303 -16.32 -3.31 -7.28
C ILE A 303 -15.30 -3.42 -8.41
N LEU A 304 -14.32 -2.48 -8.46
CA LEU A 304 -13.23 -2.53 -9.45
C LEU A 304 -12.44 -3.83 -9.34
N ALA A 305 -12.07 -4.23 -8.13
CA ALA A 305 -11.33 -5.45 -7.87
C ALA A 305 -12.08 -6.69 -8.35
N ASN A 306 -13.40 -6.78 -8.08
CA ASN A 306 -14.24 -7.89 -8.51
C ASN A 306 -14.30 -8.01 -10.04
N ILE A 307 -14.46 -6.88 -10.75
CA ILE A 307 -14.50 -6.89 -12.21
C ILE A 307 -13.14 -7.27 -12.79
N PHE A 308 -12.03 -6.72 -12.29
CA PHE A 308 -10.68 -7.10 -12.71
C PHE A 308 -10.39 -8.58 -12.47
N PHE A 309 -10.86 -9.14 -11.35
CA PHE A 309 -10.77 -10.56 -11.05
C PHE A 309 -11.57 -11.41 -12.06
N ARG A 310 -12.83 -11.06 -12.31
CA ARG A 310 -13.67 -11.75 -13.30
C ARG A 310 -13.05 -11.72 -14.70
N LEU A 311 -12.44 -10.59 -15.08
CA LEU A 311 -11.70 -10.44 -16.33
C LEU A 311 -10.32 -11.12 -16.32
N LYS A 312 -9.95 -11.83 -15.26
CA LYS A 312 -8.66 -12.54 -15.09
C LYS A 312 -7.44 -11.63 -15.19
N TYR A 313 -7.60 -10.38 -14.80
CA TYR A 313 -6.47 -9.42 -14.73
C TYR A 313 -5.71 -9.54 -13.41
N ILE A 314 -6.41 -9.89 -12.32
CA ILE A 314 -5.85 -10.08 -10.97
C ILE A 314 -6.39 -11.35 -10.31
N GLU A 315 -5.83 -11.67 -9.14
CA GLU A 315 -6.35 -12.68 -8.20
C GLU A 315 -6.80 -12.01 -6.89
N MET A 316 -7.81 -12.56 -6.23
CA MET A 316 -8.48 -11.94 -5.07
C MET A 316 -7.83 -12.21 -3.70
N PHE A 317 -6.72 -12.95 -3.61
CA PHE A 317 -6.22 -13.44 -2.32
C PHE A 317 -5.15 -12.55 -1.63
N GLY A 318 -5.03 -11.26 -1.96
CA GLY A 318 -4.00 -10.40 -1.37
C GLY A 318 -2.55 -10.85 -1.71
N THR A 319 -2.37 -11.61 -2.79
CA THR A 319 -1.09 -12.21 -3.18
C THR A 319 -0.28 -11.34 -4.13
N GLY A 320 -0.72 -10.12 -4.46
CA GLY A 320 -0.10 -9.26 -5.46
C GLY A 320 1.38 -9.01 -5.20
N ILE A 321 1.76 -8.56 -4.00
CA ILE A 321 3.16 -8.34 -3.62
C ILE A 321 3.97 -9.64 -3.70
N ARG A 322 3.40 -10.76 -3.23
CA ARG A 322 4.07 -12.06 -3.31
C ARG A 322 4.30 -12.49 -4.76
N ARG A 323 3.37 -12.23 -5.68
CA ARG A 323 3.50 -12.54 -7.11
C ARG A 323 4.56 -11.69 -7.78
N ILE A 324 4.64 -10.39 -7.43
CA ILE A 324 5.71 -9.53 -7.89
C ILE A 324 7.06 -10.11 -7.45
N ASN A 325 7.21 -10.42 -6.16
CA ASN A 325 8.44 -11.02 -5.62
C ASN A 325 8.77 -12.37 -6.26
N GLU A 326 7.77 -13.25 -6.44
CA GLU A 326 7.93 -14.58 -7.06
C GLU A 326 8.42 -14.46 -8.51
N SER A 327 7.99 -13.42 -9.24
CA SER A 327 8.47 -13.17 -10.61
C SER A 327 9.98 -12.84 -10.66
N TYR A 328 10.54 -12.39 -9.54
CA TYR A 328 11.97 -12.07 -9.41
C TYR A 328 12.78 -13.12 -8.63
N LYS A 329 12.18 -14.25 -8.23
CA LYS A 329 12.84 -15.22 -7.34
C LYS A 329 14.17 -15.76 -7.91
N ASP A 330 14.24 -15.94 -9.21
CA ASP A 330 15.39 -16.53 -9.91
C ASP A 330 16.41 -15.48 -10.38
N TYR A 331 16.23 -14.20 -10.02
CA TYR A 331 17.10 -13.09 -10.42
C TYR A 331 17.85 -12.51 -9.22
N ALA A 332 19.05 -11.95 -9.47
CA ALA A 332 19.88 -11.32 -8.44
C ALA A 332 19.28 -10.03 -7.90
N VAL A 333 18.48 -9.34 -8.71
CA VAL A 333 17.79 -8.12 -8.36
C VAL A 333 16.40 -8.44 -7.83
N LYS A 334 15.89 -7.58 -6.93
CA LYS A 334 14.56 -7.74 -6.32
C LYS A 334 13.77 -6.44 -6.47
N PRO A 335 12.43 -6.51 -6.56
CA PRO A 335 11.59 -5.32 -6.51
C PRO A 335 11.68 -4.64 -5.14
N ALA A 336 11.51 -3.32 -5.12
CA ALA A 336 11.43 -2.53 -3.90
C ALA A 336 10.03 -1.91 -3.76
N PHE A 337 9.57 -1.79 -2.53
CA PHE A 337 8.28 -1.23 -2.16
C PHE A 337 8.51 -0.13 -1.14
N GLU A 338 8.10 1.08 -1.46
CA GLU A 338 8.23 2.25 -0.60
C GLU A 338 6.84 2.81 -0.31
N ILE A 339 6.50 2.91 0.96
CA ILE A 339 5.21 3.36 1.43
C ILE A 339 5.38 4.73 2.06
N PHE A 340 4.68 5.71 1.50
CA PHE A 340 4.62 7.07 1.99
C PHE A 340 3.22 7.36 2.53
N GLU A 341 3.06 8.47 3.24
CA GLU A 341 1.77 8.89 3.77
C GLU A 341 0.70 9.03 2.68
N ASN A 342 1.08 9.58 1.50
CA ASN A 342 0.15 9.92 0.41
C ASN A 342 0.49 9.23 -0.92
N SER A 343 1.33 8.21 -0.90
CA SER A 343 1.65 7.44 -2.11
C SER A 343 2.31 6.11 -1.79
N ILE A 344 2.17 5.15 -2.69
CA ILE A 344 2.93 3.90 -2.69
C ILE A 344 3.75 3.86 -3.97
N LYS A 345 5.06 3.62 -3.84
CA LYS A 345 5.98 3.49 -4.96
C LYS A 345 6.53 2.06 -5.04
N ILE A 346 6.44 1.45 -6.21
CA ILE A 346 6.99 0.14 -6.51
C ILE A 346 8.07 0.31 -7.57
N THR A 347 9.27 -0.20 -7.28
CA THR A 347 10.41 -0.20 -8.19
C THR A 347 10.65 -1.62 -8.70
N LEU A 348 10.63 -1.78 -10.02
CA LEU A 348 10.88 -3.03 -10.73
C LEU A 348 12.21 -2.90 -11.49
N PRO A 349 13.32 -3.49 -11.01
CA PRO A 349 14.61 -3.41 -11.66
C PRO A 349 14.68 -4.33 -12.90
N ILE A 350 15.55 -3.97 -13.86
CA ILE A 350 15.85 -4.81 -15.03
C ILE A 350 16.54 -6.10 -14.58
N ILE A 351 16.08 -7.22 -15.13
CA ILE A 351 16.68 -8.54 -14.91
C ILE A 351 17.87 -8.75 -15.83
N THR A 352 19.08 -8.60 -15.31
CA THR A 352 20.32 -8.70 -16.11
C THR A 352 20.86 -10.13 -16.22
N THR A 353 20.60 -10.99 -15.24
CA THR A 353 21.13 -12.35 -15.22
C THR A 353 20.24 -13.25 -14.33
N LYS A 354 19.76 -14.37 -14.89
CA LYS A 354 19.17 -15.42 -14.05
C LYS A 354 20.23 -15.97 -13.10
N LEU A 355 19.87 -16.14 -11.84
CA LEU A 355 20.67 -16.89 -10.89
C LEU A 355 20.57 -18.38 -11.25
N PHE A 356 21.53 -18.89 -12.00
CA PHE A 356 21.65 -20.34 -12.23
C PHE A 356 22.20 -20.99 -10.95
N LEU A 357 21.34 -21.05 -9.93
CA LEU A 357 21.65 -21.68 -8.65
C LEU A 357 21.07 -23.09 -8.60
N THR A 358 21.90 -24.02 -8.14
CA THR A 358 21.38 -25.34 -7.75
C THR A 358 20.55 -25.22 -6.47
N THR A 359 19.76 -26.23 -6.12
CA THR A 359 18.96 -26.25 -4.89
C THR A 359 19.81 -25.96 -3.65
N ASP A 360 21.01 -26.56 -3.56
CA ASP A 360 21.94 -26.34 -2.44
C ASP A 360 22.50 -24.90 -2.43
N GLU A 361 22.81 -24.32 -3.59
CA GLU A 361 23.26 -22.92 -3.70
C GLU A 361 22.14 -21.93 -3.32
N LYS A 362 20.87 -22.24 -3.63
CA LYS A 362 19.72 -21.45 -3.19
C LYS A 362 19.60 -21.40 -1.67
N ILE A 363 19.75 -22.53 -0.98
CA ILE A 363 19.71 -22.60 0.49
C ILE A 363 20.77 -21.65 1.09
N VAL A 364 22.00 -21.65 0.57
CA VAL A 364 23.05 -20.74 1.06
C VAL A 364 22.71 -19.29 0.78
N MET A 365 22.18 -18.97 -0.40
CA MET A 365 21.78 -17.61 -0.77
C MET A 365 20.62 -17.09 0.09
N ASP A 366 19.63 -17.91 0.39
CA ASP A 366 18.48 -17.56 1.25
C ASP A 366 18.89 -17.24 2.69
N ILE A 367 19.92 -17.96 3.22
CA ILE A 367 20.51 -17.67 4.53
C ILE A 367 21.20 -16.31 4.53
N LEU A 368 21.93 -15.98 3.46
CA LEU A 368 22.65 -14.69 3.31
C LEU A 368 21.71 -13.54 2.91
N GLU A 369 20.50 -13.81 2.41
CA GLU A 369 19.53 -12.78 1.97
C GLU A 369 18.99 -11.92 3.12
N LYS A 370 19.02 -12.45 4.34
CA LYS A 370 18.56 -11.73 5.53
C LYS A 370 19.49 -10.60 5.99
N GLY A 371 20.40 -10.13 5.14
CA GLY A 371 21.36 -9.04 5.45
C GLY A 371 22.49 -9.48 6.38
N ALA A 372 22.68 -10.78 6.56
CA ALA A 372 23.63 -11.34 7.48
C ALA A 372 25.03 -11.44 6.86
N ILE A 373 26.02 -10.93 7.56
CA ILE A 373 27.44 -11.17 7.30
C ILE A 373 27.86 -12.36 8.14
N LEU A 374 27.92 -13.55 7.54
CA LEU A 374 28.09 -14.82 8.26
C LEU A 374 29.42 -15.50 7.91
N SER A 375 30.04 -16.14 8.90
CA SER A 375 31.17 -17.07 8.71
C SER A 375 30.66 -18.40 8.13
N SER A 376 31.58 -19.19 7.55
CA SER A 376 31.25 -20.54 7.09
C SER A 376 30.74 -21.45 8.21
N GLY A 377 31.18 -21.23 9.46
CA GLY A 377 30.70 -21.96 10.63
C GLY A 377 29.26 -21.66 10.97
N GLU A 378 28.87 -20.37 10.94
CA GLU A 378 27.49 -19.93 11.19
C GLU A 378 26.55 -20.44 10.11
N ILE A 379 26.95 -20.37 8.83
CA ILE A 379 26.15 -20.91 7.71
C ILE A 379 26.00 -22.42 7.86
N LEU A 380 27.07 -23.13 8.32
CA LEU A 380 27.04 -24.58 8.50
C LEU A 380 26.02 -25.00 9.58
N GLN A 381 25.90 -24.22 10.67
CA GLN A 381 24.91 -24.47 11.72
C GLN A 381 23.45 -24.27 11.25
N MET A 382 23.23 -23.46 10.21
CA MET A 382 21.91 -23.18 9.62
C MET A 382 21.55 -24.13 8.47
N THR A 383 22.42 -25.09 8.16
CA THR A 383 22.26 -26.05 7.05
C THR A 383 22.55 -27.47 7.49
N GLU A 384 22.01 -28.45 6.80
CA GLU A 384 22.35 -29.87 6.97
C GLU A 384 23.57 -30.28 6.15
N PHE A 385 24.38 -29.34 5.69
CA PHE A 385 25.52 -29.61 4.82
C PHE A 385 26.73 -30.09 5.62
N LYS A 386 27.52 -30.98 5.00
CA LYS A 386 28.87 -31.26 5.48
C LYS A 386 29.81 -30.10 5.13
N LYS A 387 30.83 -29.85 5.96
CA LYS A 387 31.78 -28.74 5.82
C LYS A 387 32.39 -28.62 4.42
N ASP A 388 32.80 -29.77 3.83
CA ASP A 388 33.40 -29.79 2.49
C ASP A 388 32.41 -29.45 1.38
N LYS A 389 31.12 -29.83 1.54
CA LYS A 389 30.05 -29.47 0.61
C LYS A 389 29.82 -27.98 0.67
N LEU A 390 29.69 -27.39 1.86
CA LEU A 390 29.48 -25.95 2.03
C LEU A 390 30.63 -25.14 1.44
N ASN A 391 31.88 -25.53 1.71
CA ASN A 391 33.04 -24.83 1.18
C ASN A 391 33.07 -24.84 -0.37
N ARG A 392 32.70 -25.96 -0.99
CA ARG A 392 32.55 -26.01 -2.45
C ARG A 392 31.44 -25.10 -3.00
N LEU A 393 30.31 -25.03 -2.29
CA LEU A 393 29.19 -24.14 -2.65
C LEU A 393 29.60 -22.69 -2.54
N LEU A 394 30.23 -22.28 -1.42
CA LEU A 394 30.73 -20.92 -1.21
C LEU A 394 31.74 -20.52 -2.29
N LYS A 395 32.71 -21.38 -2.63
CA LYS A 395 33.64 -21.12 -3.74
C LYS A 395 32.94 -20.93 -5.08
N LYS A 396 31.94 -21.76 -5.41
CA LYS A 396 31.14 -21.60 -6.64
C LYS A 396 30.33 -20.30 -6.65
N LEU A 397 29.73 -19.93 -5.53
CA LEU A 397 28.96 -18.69 -5.42
C LEU A 397 29.85 -17.44 -5.55
N ILE A 398 31.09 -17.48 -5.03
CA ILE A 398 32.11 -16.43 -5.26
C ILE A 398 32.49 -16.36 -6.74
N GLN A 399 32.79 -17.50 -7.38
CA GLN A 399 33.13 -17.56 -8.80
C GLN A 399 32.00 -17.05 -9.70
N LYS A 400 30.75 -17.33 -9.31
CA LYS A 400 29.55 -16.81 -9.98
C LYS A 400 29.26 -15.34 -9.64
N ASN A 401 30.07 -14.72 -8.76
CA ASN A 401 29.93 -13.34 -8.33
C ASN A 401 28.59 -13.01 -7.62
N TYR A 402 28.06 -14.01 -6.86
CA TYR A 402 26.81 -13.88 -6.12
C TYR A 402 27.01 -13.51 -4.65
N ILE A 403 28.18 -13.78 -4.09
CA ILE A 403 28.58 -13.42 -2.72
C ILE A 403 29.93 -12.75 -2.70
N ASP A 404 30.11 -11.82 -1.75
CA ASP A 404 31.38 -11.19 -1.44
C ASP A 404 32.00 -11.80 -0.18
N VAL A 405 33.32 -11.63 -0.03
CA VAL A 405 34.09 -12.13 1.07
C VAL A 405 34.72 -10.97 1.83
N ILE A 406 34.52 -10.92 3.15
CA ILE A 406 35.12 -9.94 4.04
C ILE A 406 36.08 -10.65 4.99
N GLY A 407 37.27 -10.07 5.17
CA GLY A 407 38.32 -10.60 6.07
C GLY A 407 39.10 -11.76 5.45
N ASN A 408 40.11 -12.23 6.19
CA ASN A 408 41.03 -13.28 5.77
C ASN A 408 41.21 -14.37 6.86
N GLY A 409 41.50 -15.58 6.43
CA GLY A 409 41.81 -16.70 7.35
C GLY A 409 40.62 -17.09 8.24
N ARG A 410 40.81 -17.19 9.55
CA ARG A 410 39.77 -17.58 10.51
C ARG A 410 38.65 -16.55 10.66
N GLY A 411 38.88 -15.30 10.25
CA GLY A 411 37.91 -14.21 10.29
C GLY A 411 37.09 -14.03 9.01
N THR A 412 37.20 -14.94 8.04
CA THR A 412 36.47 -14.84 6.76
C THR A 412 34.96 -14.92 6.96
N LYS A 413 34.24 -13.91 6.45
CA LYS A 413 32.78 -13.84 6.43
C LYS A 413 32.27 -13.66 5.01
N TYR A 414 31.08 -14.10 4.79
CA TYR A 414 30.38 -14.08 3.50
C TYR A 414 29.14 -13.22 3.60
N LEU A 415 28.86 -12.45 2.54
CA LEU A 415 27.64 -11.68 2.41
C LEU A 415 27.12 -11.76 0.97
N LYS A 416 25.81 -11.63 0.81
CA LYS A 416 25.20 -11.55 -0.51
C LYS A 416 25.66 -10.29 -1.22
N LYS A 417 26.12 -10.42 -2.44
CA LYS A 417 26.51 -9.27 -3.26
C LYS A 417 25.28 -8.62 -3.85
N TRP A 418 24.99 -7.40 -3.41
CA TRP A 418 24.00 -6.55 -4.04
C TRP A 418 24.68 -5.90 -5.24
N LYS A 419 24.27 -6.28 -6.47
CA LYS A 419 24.66 -5.48 -7.62
C LYS A 419 23.80 -4.23 -7.60
N HIS A 420 24.43 -3.09 -7.36
CA HIS A 420 23.86 -1.77 -7.57
C HIS A 420 23.57 -1.55 -9.04
#